data_4b93ec751552b1a8b92e51ad940b5be9
#
_entry.id   4b93ec751552b1a8b92e51ad940b5be9
#
_cell.length_a   1.000
_cell.length_b   1.000
_cell.length_c   1.000
_cell.angle_alpha   90.00
_cell.angle_beta   90.00
_cell.angle_gamma   90.00
#
_symmetry.space_group_name_H-M   'P 1'
#
loop_
_entity.id
_entity.type
_entity.pdbx_description
1 polymer ?
#
loop_
_entity_poly.entity_id
_entity_poly.type
_entity_poly.pdbx_seq_one_letter_code
_entity_poly.pdbx_strand_id
1 'polypeptide(L)'
;MNTRYGQIQIANSELFSRHLNGFGISPYLQEKLVFLGQLEVYDQASQVAQTLMGLPIASSQIYRLTNHYGAAIEAELDQPVASDQPPAGIVYVQADGAMLLTDEGYKENKLSRIFKATALKKSPVEDRGGHIEFSLFTAHLGNATDFTAKFRPHLDGYKPLGADLVFISDGAVWLRQLMTTHYPQATLILDFWHLMSYIGSVGVAAYRTATSRSSWIEHQRSLLLASKLDEVLGHIKAVRIPATLRNSVCTYLEANRDRMDYARYQTRGLLIGSGAIESAHRTVVQKRLKRSGQRWSLAGAQHVLNLRTCLMSDRWELVRKHIEPFNYAMAA
;
A
#
# COMPACT_ATOMS: atom_id res chain seq x y z
N MET A 1 37.88 -17.12 7.91
CA MET A 1 37.02 -15.97 7.64
C MET A 1 37.80 -14.92 6.84
N ASN A 2 37.32 -14.47 5.71
CA ASN A 2 37.97 -13.38 4.97
C ASN A 2 37.51 -12.05 5.56
N THR A 3 38.44 -11.20 5.92
CA THR A 3 38.16 -9.84 6.37
C THR A 3 38.81 -8.83 5.42
N ARG A 4 38.46 -7.55 5.52
CA ARG A 4 39.11 -6.45 4.78
C ARG A 4 40.65 -6.39 5.01
N TYR A 5 41.14 -6.99 6.09
CA TYR A 5 42.55 -6.95 6.49
C TYR A 5 43.25 -8.32 6.32
N GLY A 6 42.62 -9.27 5.63
CA GLY A 6 43.18 -10.59 5.38
C GLY A 6 42.32 -11.75 5.89
N GLN A 7 42.85 -12.96 5.77
CA GLN A 7 42.21 -14.16 6.29
C GLN A 7 42.49 -14.33 7.77
N ILE A 8 41.40 -14.47 8.55
CA ILE A 8 41.51 -14.83 9.97
C ILE A 8 40.98 -16.28 10.08
N GLN A 9 41.80 -17.18 10.60
CA GLN A 9 41.31 -18.52 10.99
C GLN A 9 40.59 -18.42 12.33
N ILE A 10 39.28 -18.48 12.30
CA ILE A 10 38.46 -18.61 13.52
C ILE A 10 38.08 -20.09 13.62
N ALA A 11 38.76 -20.85 14.48
CA ALA A 11 38.34 -22.17 14.87
C ALA A 11 37.18 -22.01 15.86
N ASN A 12 35.97 -22.38 15.46
CA ASN A 12 34.74 -22.51 16.27
C ASN A 12 34.64 -21.56 17.48
N SER A 13 34.23 -20.34 17.25
CA SER A 13 33.82 -19.45 18.34
C SER A 13 32.34 -19.70 18.64
N GLU A 14 31.98 -20.09 19.84
CA GLU A 14 30.59 -20.21 20.30
C GLU A 14 29.81 -18.89 20.12
N LEU A 15 30.50 -17.75 20.21
CA LEU A 15 29.95 -16.41 19.96
C LEU A 15 29.56 -16.15 18.50
N PHE A 16 30.32 -16.68 17.53
CA PHE A 16 30.11 -16.40 16.11
C PHE A 16 29.53 -17.58 15.32
N SER A 17 29.50 -18.78 15.93
CA SER A 17 29.06 -20.02 15.29
C SER A 17 27.67 -20.49 15.76
N ARG A 18 26.93 -19.69 16.53
CA ARG A 18 25.56 -20.02 16.90
C ARG A 18 24.67 -20.04 15.66
N HIS A 19 24.17 -21.22 15.33
CA HIS A 19 23.14 -21.43 14.31
C HIS A 19 21.77 -20.99 14.86
N LEU A 20 21.57 -19.69 15.02
CA LEU A 20 20.31 -19.14 15.46
C LEU A 20 19.30 -19.24 14.32
N ASN A 21 18.10 -19.71 14.63
CA ASN A 21 16.99 -19.90 13.67
C ASN A 21 17.33 -20.86 12.50
N GLY A 22 18.29 -21.77 12.68
CA GLY A 22 18.69 -22.75 11.66
C GLY A 22 19.56 -22.17 10.51
N PHE A 23 20.04 -20.93 10.63
CA PHE A 23 20.91 -20.31 9.65
C PHE A 23 22.33 -20.18 10.16
N GLY A 24 23.31 -20.64 9.38
CA GLY A 24 24.76 -20.44 9.64
C GLY A 24 25.24 -19.03 9.29
N ILE A 25 24.43 -18.01 9.61
CA ILE A 25 24.66 -16.59 9.29
C ILE A 25 24.42 -15.81 10.59
N SER A 26 25.32 -14.87 10.90
CA SER A 26 25.18 -14.06 12.12
C SER A 26 23.87 -13.25 12.12
N PRO A 27 23.23 -13.02 13.28
CA PRO A 27 21.99 -12.23 13.38
C PRO A 27 22.08 -10.88 12.69
N TYR A 28 23.18 -10.17 12.88
CA TYR A 28 23.42 -8.88 12.21
C TYR A 28 23.33 -8.99 10.67
N LEU A 29 23.97 -10.01 10.09
CA LEU A 29 23.95 -10.21 8.65
C LEU A 29 22.60 -10.70 8.17
N GLN A 30 21.89 -11.55 8.94
CA GLN A 30 20.54 -11.98 8.63
C GLN A 30 19.60 -10.76 8.43
N GLU A 31 19.63 -9.77 9.32
CA GLU A 31 18.84 -8.54 9.18
C GLU A 31 19.13 -7.82 7.85
N LYS A 32 20.40 -7.65 7.50
CA LYS A 32 20.80 -6.97 6.26
C LYS A 32 20.35 -7.74 5.01
N LEU A 33 20.44 -9.07 5.03
CA LEU A 33 19.99 -9.91 3.92
C LEU A 33 18.47 -9.95 3.79
N VAL A 34 17.72 -9.98 4.88
CA VAL A 34 16.24 -9.84 4.85
C VAL A 34 15.85 -8.46 4.31
N PHE A 35 16.53 -7.41 4.76
CA PHE A 35 16.29 -6.06 4.25
C PHE A 35 16.55 -5.96 2.74
N LEU A 36 17.63 -6.54 2.23
CA LEU A 36 17.92 -6.60 0.80
C LEU A 36 16.89 -7.46 0.05
N GLY A 37 16.52 -8.63 0.58
CA GLY A 37 15.61 -9.56 -0.06
C GLY A 37 14.17 -9.04 -0.21
N GLN A 38 13.73 -8.14 0.67
CA GLN A 38 12.43 -7.46 0.51
C GLN A 38 12.51 -6.25 -0.42
N LEU A 39 13.69 -5.69 -0.70
CA LEU A 39 13.87 -4.55 -1.61
C LEU A 39 14.08 -5.01 -3.06
N GLU A 40 14.94 -6.00 -3.27
CA GLU A 40 15.43 -6.39 -4.58
C GLU A 40 15.12 -7.85 -4.91
N VAL A 41 15.18 -8.21 -6.20
CA VAL A 41 15.16 -9.61 -6.59
C VAL A 41 16.38 -10.32 -6.02
N TYR A 42 16.26 -11.59 -5.67
CA TYR A 42 17.25 -12.29 -4.85
C TYR A 42 18.65 -12.33 -5.46
N ASP A 43 18.75 -12.42 -6.79
CA ASP A 43 20.05 -12.37 -7.48
C ASP A 43 20.69 -10.98 -7.40
N GLN A 44 19.91 -9.92 -7.54
CA GLN A 44 20.39 -8.55 -7.36
C GLN A 44 20.76 -8.29 -5.89
N ALA A 45 19.97 -8.79 -4.94
CA ALA A 45 20.30 -8.72 -3.52
C ALA A 45 21.64 -9.43 -3.20
N SER A 46 21.88 -10.58 -3.81
CA SER A 46 23.15 -11.30 -3.74
C SER A 46 24.32 -10.46 -4.30
N GLN A 47 24.14 -9.86 -5.48
CA GLN A 47 25.15 -8.98 -6.07
C GLN A 47 25.45 -7.75 -5.22
N VAL A 48 24.42 -7.13 -4.64
CA VAL A 48 24.57 -5.99 -3.71
C VAL A 48 25.34 -6.42 -2.46
N ALA A 49 25.03 -7.57 -1.88
CA ALA A 49 25.74 -8.12 -0.74
C ALA A 49 27.22 -8.38 -1.06
N GLN A 50 27.50 -8.97 -2.22
CA GLN A 50 28.87 -9.17 -2.69
C GLN A 50 29.61 -7.86 -2.91
N THR A 51 28.98 -6.87 -3.54
CA THR A 51 29.62 -5.60 -3.89
C THR A 51 29.89 -4.72 -2.67
N LEU A 52 28.92 -4.60 -1.77
CA LEU A 52 29.01 -3.67 -0.63
C LEU A 52 29.67 -4.30 0.59
N MET A 53 29.49 -5.60 0.81
CA MET A 53 29.97 -6.29 2.03
C MET A 53 31.12 -7.28 1.72
N GLY A 54 31.45 -7.53 0.46
CA GLY A 54 32.46 -8.52 0.06
C GLY A 54 32.03 -9.98 0.37
N LEU A 55 30.74 -10.24 0.60
CA LEU A 55 30.23 -11.53 1.06
C LEU A 55 29.53 -12.28 -0.07
N PRO A 56 30.04 -13.45 -0.52
CA PRO A 56 29.42 -14.27 -1.56
C PRO A 56 28.23 -15.06 -0.97
N ILE A 57 27.09 -14.41 -0.82
CA ILE A 57 25.86 -15.02 -0.33
C ILE A 57 25.00 -15.47 -1.52
N ALA A 58 24.62 -16.75 -1.57
CA ALA A 58 23.75 -17.26 -2.62
C ALA A 58 22.34 -16.64 -2.54
N SER A 59 21.73 -16.35 -3.68
CA SER A 59 20.36 -15.84 -3.78
C SER A 59 19.33 -16.73 -3.09
N SER A 60 19.53 -18.06 -3.14
CA SER A 60 18.70 -19.04 -2.42
C SER A 60 18.76 -18.89 -0.89
N GLN A 61 19.87 -18.41 -0.35
CA GLN A 61 20.00 -18.15 1.09
C GLN A 61 19.21 -16.89 1.48
N ILE A 62 19.29 -15.83 0.67
CA ILE A 62 18.51 -14.61 0.86
C ILE A 62 17.01 -14.92 0.74
N TYR A 63 16.61 -15.75 -0.26
CA TYR A 63 15.25 -16.24 -0.39
C TYR A 63 14.75 -16.93 0.88
N ARG A 64 15.52 -17.88 1.43
CA ARG A 64 15.15 -18.61 2.65
C ARG A 64 14.98 -17.68 3.85
N LEU A 65 15.92 -16.75 4.06
CA LEU A 65 15.84 -15.76 5.14
C LEU A 65 14.61 -14.86 4.99
N THR A 66 14.37 -14.33 3.79
CA THR A 66 13.23 -13.45 3.51
C THR A 66 11.90 -14.17 3.79
N ASN A 67 11.76 -15.41 3.36
CA ASN A 67 10.53 -16.18 3.61
C ASN A 67 10.38 -16.55 5.10
N HIS A 68 11.44 -16.95 5.76
CA HIS A 68 11.41 -17.29 7.17
C HIS A 68 10.94 -16.12 8.04
N TYR A 69 11.57 -14.95 7.89
CA TYR A 69 11.21 -13.79 8.71
C TYR A 69 9.91 -13.13 8.26
N GLY A 70 9.59 -13.16 6.97
CA GLY A 70 8.30 -12.70 6.48
C GLY A 70 7.11 -13.52 7.00
N ALA A 71 7.31 -14.81 7.24
CA ALA A 71 6.34 -15.65 7.93
C ALA A 71 6.32 -15.40 9.45
N ALA A 72 7.50 -15.31 10.07
CA ALA A 72 7.64 -15.18 11.52
C ALA A 72 6.95 -13.93 12.09
N ILE A 73 7.03 -12.79 11.38
CA ILE A 73 6.43 -11.53 11.85
C ILE A 73 4.91 -11.44 11.63
N GLU A 74 4.27 -12.39 10.93
CA GLU A 74 2.88 -12.25 10.47
C GLU A 74 1.92 -12.04 11.65
N ALA A 75 1.99 -12.87 12.67
CA ALA A 75 1.10 -12.79 13.83
C ALA A 75 1.25 -11.49 14.63
N GLU A 76 2.48 -10.97 14.74
CA GLU A 76 2.73 -9.69 15.43
C GLU A 76 2.39 -8.49 14.55
N LEU A 77 2.57 -8.64 13.23
CA LEU A 77 2.19 -7.61 12.26
C LEU A 77 0.68 -7.35 12.28
N ASP A 78 -0.12 -8.38 12.51
CA ASP A 78 -1.58 -8.30 12.57
C ASP A 78 -2.10 -7.71 13.92
N GLN A 79 -1.22 -7.48 14.91
CA GLN A 79 -1.63 -6.86 16.17
C GLN A 79 -1.94 -5.36 16.00
N PRO A 80 -2.89 -4.83 16.79
CA PRO A 80 -3.20 -3.40 16.78
C PRO A 80 -1.96 -2.54 17.01
N VAL A 81 -1.89 -1.43 16.29
CA VAL A 81 -0.87 -0.40 16.52
C VAL A 81 -1.52 0.72 17.31
N ALA A 82 -1.09 0.91 18.57
CA ALA A 82 -1.63 1.96 19.40
C ALA A 82 -1.30 3.36 18.86
N SER A 83 -2.24 4.28 19.03
CA SER A 83 -2.06 5.68 18.71
C SER A 83 -1.73 6.48 19.98
N ASP A 84 -0.52 7.02 20.06
CA ASP A 84 -0.08 7.90 21.15
C ASP A 84 -0.57 9.37 21.01
N GLN A 85 -1.46 9.62 20.05
CA GLN A 85 -1.89 10.98 19.70
C GLN A 85 -3.19 11.39 20.39
N PRO A 86 -3.39 12.71 20.64
CA PRO A 86 -4.57 13.22 21.29
C PRO A 86 -5.87 12.83 20.59
N PRO A 87 -6.98 12.73 21.33
CA PRO A 87 -8.28 12.46 20.74
C PRO A 87 -8.67 13.54 19.73
N ALA A 88 -9.50 13.15 18.75
CA ALA A 88 -9.99 13.96 17.64
C ALA A 88 -9.00 14.11 16.45
N GLY A 89 -9.53 14.57 15.35
CA GLY A 89 -8.84 14.75 14.07
C GLY A 89 -9.37 13.81 12.98
N ILE A 90 -8.85 13.99 11.78
CA ILE A 90 -9.26 13.20 10.63
C ILE A 90 -8.24 12.07 10.40
N VAL A 91 -8.73 10.85 10.26
CA VAL A 91 -7.97 9.68 9.83
C VAL A 91 -8.45 9.27 8.44
N TYR A 92 -7.55 9.34 7.48
CA TYR A 92 -7.78 8.87 6.12
C TYR A 92 -7.46 7.40 6.00
N VAL A 93 -8.34 6.70 5.30
CA VAL A 93 -8.16 5.31 4.90
C VAL A 93 -8.33 5.23 3.39
N GLN A 94 -7.31 4.70 2.73
CA GLN A 94 -7.37 4.38 1.32
C GLN A 94 -7.02 2.91 1.14
N ALA A 95 -7.76 2.21 0.30
CA ALA A 95 -7.47 0.84 -0.02
C ALA A 95 -7.82 0.56 -1.48
N ASP A 96 -7.08 -0.40 -2.06
CA ASP A 96 -7.22 -0.79 -3.45
C ASP A 96 -6.68 -2.20 -3.66
N GLY A 97 -7.06 -2.83 -4.78
CA GLY A 97 -6.63 -4.15 -5.20
C GLY A 97 -5.62 -4.10 -6.35
N ALA A 98 -4.65 -5.01 -6.34
CA ALA A 98 -3.73 -5.18 -7.46
C ALA A 98 -3.47 -6.66 -7.74
N MET A 99 -3.54 -7.06 -9.02
CA MET A 99 -3.29 -8.44 -9.41
C MET A 99 -1.79 -8.75 -9.38
N LEU A 100 -1.42 -9.88 -8.76
CA LEU A 100 -0.09 -10.47 -8.78
C LEU A 100 -0.12 -11.81 -9.53
N LEU A 101 0.91 -12.06 -10.33
CA LEU A 101 1.07 -13.36 -10.99
C LEU A 101 1.67 -14.37 -10.00
N THR A 102 0.91 -15.44 -9.75
CA THR A 102 1.32 -16.53 -8.85
C THR A 102 1.38 -17.87 -9.59
N ASP A 103 1.86 -18.91 -8.91
CA ASP A 103 1.88 -20.28 -9.42
C ASP A 103 0.47 -20.83 -9.68
N GLU A 104 -0.54 -20.22 -9.04
CA GLU A 104 -1.94 -20.53 -9.22
C GLU A 104 -2.68 -19.52 -10.12
N GLY A 105 -1.96 -18.80 -10.98
CA GLY A 105 -2.50 -17.73 -11.82
C GLY A 105 -2.55 -16.37 -11.11
N TYR A 106 -3.32 -15.45 -11.68
CA TYR A 106 -3.45 -14.11 -11.10
C TYR A 106 -4.29 -14.13 -9.82
N LYS A 107 -3.73 -13.58 -8.74
CA LYS A 107 -4.42 -13.38 -7.45
C LYS A 107 -4.41 -11.91 -7.08
N GLU A 108 -5.50 -11.45 -6.47
CA GLU A 108 -5.62 -10.08 -6.02
C GLU A 108 -4.91 -9.88 -4.68
N ASN A 109 -3.95 -8.95 -4.65
CA ASN A 109 -3.43 -8.38 -3.42
C ASN A 109 -4.25 -7.16 -3.04
N LYS A 110 -4.79 -7.14 -1.84
CA LYS A 110 -5.46 -5.98 -1.25
C LYS A 110 -4.46 -5.22 -0.39
N LEU A 111 -4.39 -3.91 -0.60
CA LEU A 111 -3.51 -3.02 0.14
C LEU A 111 -4.33 -1.89 0.74
N SER A 112 -4.10 -1.58 2.02
CA SER A 112 -4.58 -0.35 2.63
C SER A 112 -3.44 0.56 3.05
N ARG A 113 -3.73 1.84 3.08
CA ARG A 113 -2.90 2.91 3.65
C ARG A 113 -3.75 3.74 4.59
N ILE A 114 -3.37 3.80 5.86
CA ILE A 114 -4.02 4.56 6.92
C ILE A 114 -3.08 5.68 7.35
N PHE A 115 -3.56 6.91 7.42
CA PHE A 115 -2.76 8.05 7.86
C PHE A 115 -3.64 9.16 8.47
N LYS A 116 -3.07 9.95 9.37
CA LYS A 116 -3.74 11.10 9.99
C LYS A 116 -3.61 12.32 9.08
N ALA A 117 -4.59 13.21 9.11
CA ALA A 117 -4.51 14.49 8.40
C ALA A 117 -3.28 15.32 8.81
N THR A 118 -2.84 15.21 10.06
CA THR A 118 -1.64 15.87 10.59
C THR A 118 -0.33 15.38 9.97
N ALA A 119 -0.32 14.17 9.41
CA ALA A 119 0.83 13.62 8.68
C ALA A 119 0.96 14.15 7.25
N LEU A 120 -0.06 14.86 6.74
CA LEU A 120 -0.01 15.50 5.43
C LEU A 120 0.84 16.76 5.50
N LYS A 121 1.94 16.79 4.77
CA LYS A 121 2.79 17.97 4.63
C LYS A 121 2.76 18.48 3.21
N LYS A 122 2.55 19.78 3.05
CA LYS A 122 2.66 20.44 1.76
C LYS A 122 4.13 20.44 1.32
N SER A 123 4.35 20.30 0.02
CA SER A 123 5.68 20.53 -0.52
C SER A 123 6.06 22.01 -0.36
N PRO A 124 7.30 22.32 0.03
CA PRO A 124 7.80 23.69 0.01
C PRO A 124 8.02 24.22 -1.42
N VAL A 125 8.01 23.34 -2.41
CA VAL A 125 8.15 23.69 -3.82
C VAL A 125 6.77 23.83 -4.43
N GLU A 126 6.47 24.98 -4.98
CA GLU A 126 5.24 25.27 -5.71
C GLU A 126 5.03 24.22 -6.82
N ASP A 127 3.79 23.81 -7.06
CA ASP A 127 3.39 22.75 -8.00
C ASP A 127 3.86 21.32 -7.69
N ARG A 128 4.57 21.07 -6.61
CA ARG A 128 4.83 19.71 -6.15
C ARG A 128 3.78 19.27 -5.14
N GLY A 129 3.23 18.10 -5.36
CA GLY A 129 2.32 17.45 -4.40
C GLY A 129 2.96 17.30 -3.02
N GLY A 130 2.14 17.32 -1.97
CA GLY A 130 2.60 17.07 -0.61
C GLY A 130 3.08 15.63 -0.42
N HIS A 131 3.64 15.34 0.74
CA HIS A 131 3.97 13.99 1.17
C HIS A 131 3.28 13.64 2.48
N ILE A 132 3.21 12.36 2.77
CA ILE A 132 2.65 11.81 4.01
C ILE A 132 3.84 11.29 4.82
N GLU A 133 4.10 11.90 5.98
CA GLU A 133 5.25 11.58 6.82
C GLU A 133 5.17 10.17 7.41
N PHE A 134 3.98 9.75 7.83
CA PHE A 134 3.75 8.43 8.40
C PHE A 134 2.46 7.82 7.85
N SER A 135 2.51 6.52 7.60
CA SER A 135 1.34 5.73 7.22
C SER A 135 1.45 4.32 7.79
N LEU A 136 0.31 3.76 8.17
CA LEU A 136 0.20 2.35 8.49
C LEU A 136 -0.32 1.59 7.28
N PHE A 137 0.34 0.49 6.92
CA PHE A 137 -0.02 -0.32 5.76
C PHE A 137 -0.47 -1.70 6.19
N THR A 138 -1.51 -2.22 5.53
CA THR A 138 -1.93 -3.61 5.62
C THR A 138 -2.01 -4.19 4.22
N ALA A 139 -1.43 -5.36 3.98
CA ALA A 139 -1.51 -6.06 2.70
C ALA A 139 -1.92 -7.52 2.92
N HIS A 140 -2.76 -8.04 2.03
CA HIS A 140 -3.15 -9.43 2.02
C HIS A 140 -3.36 -9.93 0.58
N LEU A 141 -2.70 -11.03 0.25
CA LEU A 141 -2.88 -11.71 -1.03
C LEU A 141 -4.01 -12.73 -0.89
N GLY A 142 -5.23 -12.35 -1.27
CA GLY A 142 -6.37 -13.25 -1.11
C GLY A 142 -7.72 -12.53 -1.06
N ASN A 143 -8.66 -13.14 -0.38
CA ASN A 143 -10.04 -12.66 -0.31
C ASN A 143 -10.21 -11.42 0.59
N ALA A 144 -11.40 -10.80 0.51
CA ALA A 144 -11.69 -9.58 1.28
C ALA A 144 -11.94 -9.85 2.77
N THR A 145 -12.38 -11.05 3.13
CA THR A 145 -12.66 -11.44 4.53
C THR A 145 -11.36 -11.50 5.33
N ASP A 146 -10.35 -12.20 4.81
CA ASP A 146 -9.05 -12.33 5.46
C ASP A 146 -8.31 -10.98 5.50
N PHE A 147 -8.40 -10.19 4.42
CA PHE A 147 -7.92 -8.81 4.45
C PHE A 147 -8.58 -7.98 5.55
N THR A 148 -9.90 -8.08 5.70
CA THR A 148 -10.66 -7.35 6.71
C THR A 148 -10.24 -7.74 8.13
N ALA A 149 -9.97 -9.03 8.36
CA ALA A 149 -9.51 -9.54 9.65
C ALA A 149 -8.16 -8.93 10.07
N LYS A 150 -7.23 -8.73 9.10
CA LYS A 150 -5.93 -8.08 9.31
C LYS A 150 -6.03 -6.55 9.39
N PHE A 151 -6.88 -5.94 8.59
CA PHE A 151 -7.02 -4.49 8.47
C PHE A 151 -7.68 -3.84 9.69
N ARG A 152 -8.77 -4.44 10.21
CA ARG A 152 -9.54 -3.86 11.29
C ARG A 152 -8.76 -3.60 12.58
N PRO A 153 -7.98 -4.56 13.11
CA PRO A 153 -7.15 -4.30 14.30
C PRO A 153 -6.20 -3.11 14.11
N HIS A 154 -5.63 -2.95 12.91
CA HIS A 154 -4.76 -1.82 12.61
C HIS A 154 -5.51 -0.49 12.65
N LEU A 155 -6.67 -0.38 11.98
CA LEU A 155 -7.44 0.85 11.98
C LEU A 155 -7.99 1.17 13.37
N ASP A 156 -8.56 0.18 14.05
CA ASP A 156 -9.18 0.37 15.36
C ASP A 156 -8.15 0.76 16.44
N GLY A 157 -6.92 0.22 16.36
CA GLY A 157 -5.82 0.59 17.26
C GLY A 157 -5.19 1.96 16.92
N TYR A 158 -5.05 2.26 15.63
CA TYR A 158 -4.39 3.49 15.17
C TYR A 158 -5.27 4.75 15.27
N LYS A 159 -6.58 4.59 15.17
CA LYS A 159 -7.54 5.67 15.18
C LYS A 159 -7.71 6.23 16.61
N PRO A 160 -7.49 7.54 16.86
CA PRO A 160 -7.81 8.17 18.15
C PRO A 160 -9.29 8.07 18.47
N LEU A 161 -9.64 8.09 19.75
CA LEU A 161 -11.03 8.18 20.19
C LEU A 161 -11.67 9.47 19.65
N GLY A 162 -12.87 9.36 19.03
CA GLY A 162 -13.58 10.50 18.47
C GLY A 162 -13.02 11.03 17.15
N ALA A 163 -12.08 10.31 16.50
CA ALA A 163 -11.58 10.70 15.19
C ALA A 163 -12.63 10.53 14.09
N ASP A 164 -12.71 11.51 13.18
CA ASP A 164 -13.46 11.41 11.94
C ASP A 164 -12.75 10.46 10.97
N LEU A 165 -13.41 9.35 10.62
CA LEU A 165 -12.90 8.44 9.60
C LEU A 165 -13.35 8.90 8.20
N VAL A 166 -12.40 9.01 7.29
CA VAL A 166 -12.61 9.34 5.88
C VAL A 166 -12.02 8.25 5.01
N PHE A 167 -12.88 7.50 4.33
CA PHE A 167 -12.47 6.49 3.36
C PHE A 167 -12.54 7.04 1.94
N ILE A 168 -11.48 6.84 1.16
CA ILE A 168 -11.44 7.23 -0.25
C ILE A 168 -11.10 5.99 -1.08
N SER A 169 -11.94 5.66 -2.05
CA SER A 169 -11.78 4.47 -2.89
C SER A 169 -12.35 4.65 -4.29
N ASP A 170 -11.95 3.78 -5.21
CA ASP A 170 -12.39 3.72 -6.61
C ASP A 170 -13.80 3.19 -6.84
N GLY A 171 -14.47 2.75 -5.79
CA GLY A 171 -15.83 2.18 -5.89
C GLY A 171 -15.91 0.66 -5.80
N ALA A 172 -14.81 -0.03 -5.48
CA ALA A 172 -14.79 -1.47 -5.31
C ALA A 172 -15.86 -1.95 -4.30
N VAL A 173 -16.64 -2.95 -4.69
CA VAL A 173 -17.81 -3.43 -3.92
C VAL A 173 -17.38 -3.97 -2.56
N TRP A 174 -16.30 -4.77 -2.51
CA TRP A 174 -15.80 -5.36 -1.27
C TRP A 174 -15.40 -4.30 -0.24
N LEU A 175 -14.84 -3.18 -0.71
CA LEU A 175 -14.41 -2.10 0.15
C LEU A 175 -15.62 -1.30 0.68
N ARG A 176 -16.63 -1.07 -0.18
CA ARG A 176 -17.89 -0.48 0.26
C ARG A 176 -18.55 -1.34 1.35
N GLN A 177 -18.62 -2.66 1.16
CA GLN A 177 -19.17 -3.59 2.16
C GLN A 177 -18.40 -3.53 3.48
N LEU A 178 -17.06 -3.58 3.43
CA LEU A 178 -16.22 -3.44 4.61
C LEU A 178 -16.56 -2.17 5.40
N MET A 179 -16.62 -1.03 4.70
CA MET A 179 -16.85 0.27 5.33
C MET A 179 -18.26 0.37 5.93
N THR A 180 -19.30 0.02 5.17
CA THR A 180 -20.69 0.13 5.64
C THR A 180 -21.00 -0.83 6.78
N THR A 181 -20.35 -2.01 6.80
CA THR A 181 -20.56 -3.01 7.85
C THR A 181 -19.84 -2.64 9.15
N HIS A 182 -18.60 -2.17 9.06
CA HIS A 182 -17.75 -2.00 10.25
C HIS A 182 -17.59 -0.53 10.69
N TYR A 183 -17.80 0.42 9.76
CA TYR A 183 -17.59 1.85 10.01
C TYR A 183 -18.74 2.71 9.45
N PRO A 184 -20.01 2.45 9.85
CA PRO A 184 -21.18 3.09 9.24
C PRO A 184 -21.24 4.62 9.42
N GLN A 185 -20.48 5.16 10.39
CA GLN A 185 -20.40 6.60 10.65
C GLN A 185 -19.28 7.29 9.86
N ALA A 186 -18.47 6.54 9.12
CA ALA A 186 -17.37 7.11 8.35
C ALA A 186 -17.87 7.91 7.14
N THR A 187 -17.15 8.95 6.77
CA THR A 187 -17.35 9.65 5.51
C THR A 187 -16.76 8.81 4.37
N LEU A 188 -17.61 8.39 3.44
CA LEU A 188 -17.18 7.63 2.26
C LEU A 188 -17.07 8.57 1.06
N ILE A 189 -15.93 8.60 0.41
CA ILE A 189 -15.64 9.44 -0.76
C ILE A 189 -15.27 8.54 -1.94
N LEU A 190 -15.94 8.73 -3.05
CA LEU A 190 -15.51 8.13 -4.32
C LEU A 190 -14.30 8.89 -4.83
N ASP A 191 -13.24 8.19 -5.23
CA ASP A 191 -12.04 8.83 -5.80
C ASP A 191 -12.42 9.67 -7.00
N PHE A 192 -12.19 10.97 -6.85
CA PHE A 192 -12.51 11.97 -7.88
C PHE A 192 -11.72 11.75 -9.18
N TRP A 193 -10.45 11.38 -9.10
CA TRP A 193 -9.61 11.21 -10.29
C TRP A 193 -9.94 9.93 -11.04
N HIS A 194 -10.27 8.85 -10.30
CA HIS A 194 -10.78 7.63 -10.90
C HIS A 194 -12.13 7.89 -11.60
N LEU A 195 -13.03 8.62 -10.94
CA LEU A 195 -14.28 9.07 -11.56
C LEU A 195 -14.03 9.88 -12.84
N MET A 196 -13.09 10.82 -12.81
CA MET A 196 -12.73 11.62 -13.98
C MET A 196 -12.20 10.79 -15.15
N SER A 197 -11.68 9.60 -14.93
CA SER A 197 -11.30 8.68 -16.02
C SER A 197 -12.50 8.18 -16.81
N TYR A 198 -13.64 7.92 -16.14
CA TYR A 198 -14.91 7.57 -16.81
C TYR A 198 -15.46 8.75 -17.59
N ILE A 199 -15.43 9.96 -17.04
CA ILE A 199 -15.80 11.19 -17.76
C ILE A 199 -14.90 11.40 -18.98
N GLY A 200 -13.60 11.16 -18.84
CA GLY A 200 -12.63 11.21 -19.93
C GLY A 200 -12.99 10.25 -21.07
N SER A 201 -13.39 9.02 -20.74
CA SER A 201 -13.79 8.03 -21.76
C SER A 201 -15.03 8.46 -22.55
N VAL A 202 -16.00 9.09 -21.89
CA VAL A 202 -17.16 9.72 -22.56
C VAL A 202 -16.74 10.84 -23.49
N GLY A 203 -15.87 11.75 -23.02
CA GLY A 203 -15.34 12.85 -23.80
C GLY A 203 -14.58 12.39 -25.06
N VAL A 204 -13.78 11.32 -24.92
CA VAL A 204 -13.06 10.71 -26.06
C VAL A 204 -14.03 10.12 -27.08
N ALA A 205 -15.09 9.47 -26.64
CA ALA A 205 -16.08 8.89 -27.54
C ALA A 205 -16.98 9.93 -28.22
N ALA A 206 -17.28 11.03 -27.53
CA ALA A 206 -18.20 12.07 -28.03
C ALA A 206 -17.56 13.09 -28.97
N TYR A 207 -16.29 13.45 -28.74
CA TYR A 207 -15.65 14.61 -29.41
C TYR A 207 -14.37 14.21 -30.13
N ARG A 208 -14.29 14.59 -31.44
CA ARG A 208 -13.13 14.28 -32.28
C ARG A 208 -11.95 15.20 -32.00
N THR A 209 -12.18 16.51 -31.77
CA THR A 209 -11.11 17.47 -31.54
C THR A 209 -10.67 17.49 -30.07
N ALA A 210 -9.38 17.70 -29.84
CA ALA A 210 -8.83 17.78 -28.48
C ALA A 210 -9.44 18.97 -27.71
N THR A 211 -9.63 20.11 -28.37
CA THR A 211 -10.22 21.32 -27.76
C THR A 211 -11.64 21.08 -27.26
N SER A 212 -12.54 20.58 -28.11
CA SER A 212 -13.94 20.31 -27.70
C SER A 212 -14.02 19.27 -26.59
N ARG A 213 -13.15 18.24 -26.66
CA ARG A 213 -13.04 17.21 -25.64
C ARG A 213 -12.63 17.77 -24.29
N SER A 214 -11.54 18.54 -24.27
CA SER A 214 -11.01 19.14 -23.03
C SER A 214 -12.01 20.12 -22.42
N SER A 215 -12.65 20.95 -23.22
CA SER A 215 -13.67 21.89 -22.77
C SER A 215 -14.87 21.17 -22.14
N TRP A 216 -15.35 20.10 -22.78
CA TRP A 216 -16.47 19.32 -22.23
C TRP A 216 -16.10 18.61 -20.92
N ILE A 217 -14.91 17.99 -20.87
CA ILE A 217 -14.42 17.30 -19.66
C ILE A 217 -14.27 18.30 -18.50
N GLU A 218 -13.69 19.47 -18.75
CA GLU A 218 -13.51 20.50 -17.71
C GLU A 218 -14.84 21.05 -17.21
N HIS A 219 -15.83 21.18 -18.09
CA HIS A 219 -17.17 21.56 -17.69
C HIS A 219 -17.80 20.49 -16.78
N GLN A 220 -17.69 19.18 -17.13
CA GLN A 220 -18.16 18.12 -16.23
C GLN A 220 -17.41 18.09 -14.91
N ARG A 221 -16.10 18.31 -14.94
CA ARG A 221 -15.28 18.44 -13.74
C ARG A 221 -15.80 19.51 -12.79
N SER A 222 -16.10 20.68 -13.32
CA SER A 222 -16.63 21.81 -12.55
C SER A 222 -18.00 21.48 -11.92
N LEU A 223 -18.88 20.80 -12.66
CA LEU A 223 -20.19 20.36 -12.16
C LEU A 223 -20.04 19.32 -11.04
N LEU A 224 -19.14 18.33 -11.20
CA LEU A 224 -18.86 17.33 -10.18
C LEU A 224 -18.33 17.94 -8.90
N LEU A 225 -17.39 18.88 -8.98
CA LEU A 225 -16.86 19.63 -7.83
C LEU A 225 -17.93 20.49 -7.15
N ALA A 226 -18.97 20.92 -7.88
CA ALA A 226 -20.13 21.60 -7.35
C ALA A 226 -21.24 20.64 -6.87
N SER A 227 -20.99 19.31 -6.81
CA SER A 227 -21.94 18.26 -6.44
C SER A 227 -23.21 18.21 -7.33
N LYS A 228 -23.10 18.62 -8.60
CA LYS A 228 -24.20 18.67 -9.57
C LYS A 228 -24.26 17.43 -10.44
N LEU A 229 -24.38 16.26 -9.83
CA LEU A 229 -24.35 14.98 -10.54
C LEU A 229 -25.47 14.83 -11.57
N ASP A 230 -26.68 15.32 -11.28
CA ASP A 230 -27.83 15.20 -12.20
C ASP A 230 -27.60 15.98 -13.52
N GLU A 231 -26.93 17.14 -13.46
CA GLU A 231 -26.53 17.88 -14.65
C GLU A 231 -25.50 17.07 -15.48
N VAL A 232 -24.51 16.45 -14.82
CA VAL A 232 -23.51 15.59 -15.47
C VAL A 232 -24.18 14.38 -16.16
N LEU A 233 -25.10 13.71 -15.49
CA LEU A 233 -25.87 12.58 -16.05
C LEU A 233 -26.71 13.03 -17.26
N GLY A 234 -27.34 14.20 -17.17
CA GLY A 234 -28.06 14.83 -18.30
C GLY A 234 -27.14 15.05 -19.51
N HIS A 235 -25.95 15.60 -19.31
CA HIS A 235 -24.97 15.82 -20.37
C HIS A 235 -24.45 14.51 -20.98
N ILE A 236 -24.19 13.45 -20.16
CA ILE A 236 -23.79 12.13 -20.68
C ILE A 236 -24.90 11.51 -21.54
N LYS A 237 -26.16 11.67 -21.14
CA LYS A 237 -27.31 11.15 -21.91
C LYS A 237 -27.52 11.92 -23.22
N ALA A 238 -27.19 13.20 -23.28
CA ALA A 238 -27.36 14.07 -24.44
C ALA A 238 -26.28 13.88 -25.52
N VAL A 239 -25.06 13.47 -25.17
CA VAL A 239 -23.98 13.31 -26.17
C VAL A 239 -24.11 11.99 -26.95
N ARG A 240 -23.64 12.01 -28.22
CA ARG A 240 -23.68 10.85 -29.10
C ARG A 240 -22.51 9.92 -28.86
N ILE A 241 -22.74 8.87 -28.09
CA ILE A 241 -21.76 7.83 -27.73
C ILE A 241 -22.41 6.43 -27.80
N PRO A 242 -21.60 5.34 -27.84
CA PRO A 242 -22.16 3.97 -27.76
C PRO A 242 -23.03 3.78 -26.51
N ALA A 243 -24.16 3.12 -26.68
CA ALA A 243 -25.12 2.89 -25.58
C ALA A 243 -24.50 2.08 -24.43
N THR A 244 -23.61 1.14 -24.75
CA THR A 244 -22.88 0.34 -23.75
C THR A 244 -22.02 1.21 -22.84
N LEU A 245 -21.27 2.15 -23.41
CA LEU A 245 -20.45 3.11 -22.63
C LEU A 245 -21.33 4.02 -21.78
N ARG A 246 -22.40 4.59 -22.39
CA ARG A 246 -23.34 5.44 -21.67
C ARG A 246 -23.94 4.73 -20.46
N ASN A 247 -24.47 3.53 -20.68
CA ASN A 247 -25.11 2.76 -19.61
C ASN A 247 -24.10 2.40 -18.50
N SER A 248 -22.91 1.94 -18.87
CA SER A 248 -21.85 1.62 -17.90
C SER A 248 -21.50 2.81 -17.02
N VAL A 249 -21.23 3.99 -17.64
CA VAL A 249 -20.86 5.19 -16.89
C VAL A 249 -22.02 5.70 -16.02
N CYS A 250 -23.22 5.80 -16.58
CA CYS A 250 -24.38 6.24 -15.80
C CYS A 250 -24.68 5.31 -14.62
N THR A 251 -24.63 3.98 -14.83
CA THR A 251 -24.83 3.00 -13.74
C THR A 251 -23.78 3.16 -12.65
N TYR A 252 -22.49 3.34 -13.03
CA TYR A 252 -21.42 3.56 -12.07
C TYR A 252 -21.62 4.85 -11.26
N LEU A 253 -21.99 5.95 -11.90
CA LEU A 253 -22.26 7.23 -11.24
C LEU A 253 -23.44 7.13 -10.27
N GLU A 254 -24.55 6.55 -10.72
CA GLU A 254 -25.74 6.38 -9.88
C GLU A 254 -25.47 5.47 -8.67
N ALA A 255 -24.76 4.36 -8.87
CA ALA A 255 -24.41 3.43 -7.79
C ALA A 255 -23.51 4.04 -6.71
N ASN A 256 -22.82 5.15 -7.02
CA ASN A 256 -21.88 5.83 -6.14
C ASN A 256 -22.32 7.23 -5.71
N ARG A 257 -23.56 7.63 -6.05
CA ARG A 257 -24.11 8.98 -5.81
C ARG A 257 -23.90 9.46 -4.38
N ASP A 258 -24.11 8.60 -3.41
CA ASP A 258 -23.99 8.86 -1.97
C ASP A 258 -22.57 9.23 -1.50
N ARG A 259 -21.56 9.03 -2.37
CA ARG A 259 -20.15 9.26 -2.08
C ARG A 259 -19.51 10.37 -2.93
N MET A 260 -20.33 11.22 -3.55
CA MET A 260 -19.90 12.21 -4.55
C MET A 260 -20.26 13.65 -4.18
N ASP A 261 -20.49 13.94 -2.90
CA ASP A 261 -20.75 15.31 -2.43
C ASP A 261 -19.42 16.10 -2.29
N TYR A 262 -18.75 16.32 -3.43
CA TYR A 262 -17.42 16.93 -3.44
C TYR A 262 -17.42 18.38 -2.95
N ALA A 263 -18.47 19.15 -3.17
CA ALA A 263 -18.58 20.52 -2.66
C ALA A 263 -18.51 20.53 -1.12
N ARG A 264 -19.26 19.64 -0.47
CA ARG A 264 -19.21 19.48 0.98
C ARG A 264 -17.86 18.96 1.49
N TYR A 265 -17.25 18.01 0.76
CA TYR A 265 -15.95 17.48 1.15
C TYR A 265 -14.85 18.55 1.08
N GLN A 266 -14.85 19.37 0.01
CA GLN A 266 -13.92 20.50 -0.12
C GLN A 266 -14.13 21.57 0.96
N THR A 267 -15.38 21.92 1.28
CA THR A 267 -15.68 22.84 2.37
C THR A 267 -15.16 22.37 3.73
N ARG A 268 -15.16 21.04 3.96
CA ARG A 268 -14.54 20.40 5.15
C ARG A 268 -13.02 20.26 5.04
N GLY A 269 -12.39 20.67 3.95
CA GLY A 269 -10.95 20.50 3.72
C GLY A 269 -10.51 19.04 3.53
N LEU A 270 -11.42 18.15 3.12
CA LEU A 270 -11.11 16.73 2.95
C LEU A 270 -10.41 16.47 1.61
N LEU A 271 -9.52 15.47 1.63
CA LEU A 271 -9.00 14.90 0.39
C LEU A 271 -10.12 14.22 -0.39
N ILE A 272 -10.11 14.35 -1.71
CA ILE A 272 -11.10 13.74 -2.62
C ILE A 272 -10.47 12.75 -3.60
N GLY A 273 -9.16 12.54 -3.54
CA GLY A 273 -8.44 11.64 -4.42
C GLY A 273 -7.64 10.58 -3.67
N SER A 274 -7.47 9.42 -4.30
CA SER A 274 -6.79 8.25 -3.75
C SER A 274 -5.31 8.16 -4.14
N GLY A 275 -4.68 9.24 -4.57
CA GLY A 275 -3.26 9.24 -5.00
C GLY A 275 -2.29 8.65 -3.97
N ALA A 276 -2.65 8.63 -2.68
CA ALA A 276 -1.82 8.03 -1.65
C ALA A 276 -1.78 6.50 -1.76
N ILE A 277 -2.89 5.82 -2.09
CA ILE A 277 -2.88 4.35 -2.28
C ILE A 277 -2.24 3.96 -3.60
N GLU A 278 -2.39 4.78 -4.66
CA GLU A 278 -1.65 4.55 -5.91
C GLU A 278 -0.14 4.59 -5.69
N SER A 279 0.34 5.60 -4.94
CA SER A 279 1.74 5.68 -4.52
C SER A 279 2.15 4.47 -3.67
N ALA A 280 1.28 3.99 -2.78
CA ALA A 280 1.52 2.80 -1.96
C ALA A 280 1.65 1.54 -2.83
N HIS A 281 0.80 1.36 -3.84
CA HIS A 281 0.94 0.24 -4.78
C HIS A 281 2.28 0.26 -5.50
N ARG A 282 2.77 1.41 -5.93
CA ARG A 282 4.09 1.55 -6.57
C ARG A 282 5.21 1.14 -5.61
N THR A 283 5.17 1.64 -4.37
CA THR A 283 6.26 1.47 -3.40
C THR A 283 6.19 0.13 -2.66
N VAL A 284 5.03 -0.31 -2.20
CA VAL A 284 4.86 -1.55 -1.43
C VAL A 284 4.82 -2.76 -2.36
N VAL A 285 4.03 -2.72 -3.42
CA VAL A 285 3.74 -3.89 -4.25
C VAL A 285 4.61 -3.93 -5.50
N GLN A 286 4.48 -2.92 -6.39
CA GLN A 286 5.02 -3.00 -7.75
C GLN A 286 6.55 -3.05 -7.76
N LYS A 287 7.20 -2.23 -6.94
CA LYS A 287 8.67 -2.12 -6.87
C LYS A 287 9.34 -3.48 -6.64
N ARG A 288 8.70 -4.39 -5.91
CA ARG A 288 9.27 -5.69 -5.55
C ARG A 288 8.56 -6.88 -6.19
N LEU A 289 7.23 -6.87 -6.26
CA LEU A 289 6.45 -8.06 -6.62
C LEU A 289 5.91 -8.05 -8.06
N LYS A 290 5.98 -6.92 -8.78
CA LYS A 290 5.49 -6.82 -10.17
C LYS A 290 6.60 -6.47 -11.17
N ARG A 291 7.77 -7.04 -10.99
CA ARG A 291 8.85 -6.90 -11.97
C ARG A 291 8.66 -7.90 -13.11
N SER A 292 9.18 -7.56 -14.30
CA SER A 292 9.09 -8.41 -15.49
C SER A 292 9.60 -9.82 -15.21
N GLY A 293 8.85 -10.82 -15.63
CA GLY A 293 9.19 -12.24 -15.47
C GLY A 293 8.99 -12.82 -14.07
N GLN A 294 8.55 -12.04 -13.09
CA GLN A 294 8.32 -12.56 -11.74
C GLN A 294 7.03 -13.36 -11.65
N ARG A 295 7.13 -14.51 -10.99
CA ARG A 295 6.03 -15.37 -10.59
C ARG A 295 6.25 -15.81 -9.16
N TRP A 296 5.20 -15.88 -8.36
CA TRP A 296 5.29 -16.09 -6.93
C TRP A 296 4.51 -17.32 -6.46
N SER A 297 5.05 -18.05 -5.49
CA SER A 297 4.18 -18.85 -4.63
C SER A 297 3.30 -17.93 -3.77
N LEU A 298 2.10 -18.38 -3.42
CA LEU A 298 1.19 -17.56 -2.58
C LEU A 298 1.87 -17.14 -1.27
N ALA A 299 2.47 -18.11 -0.57
CA ALA A 299 3.18 -17.86 0.68
C ALA A 299 4.36 -16.89 0.47
N GLY A 300 5.19 -17.10 -0.55
CA GLY A 300 6.36 -16.25 -0.82
C GLY A 300 5.97 -14.80 -1.12
N ALA A 301 4.88 -14.58 -1.87
CA ALA A 301 4.37 -13.24 -2.10
C ALA A 301 3.86 -12.58 -0.80
N GLN A 302 3.10 -13.32 0.02
CA GLN A 302 2.60 -12.80 1.30
C GLN A 302 3.75 -12.47 2.25
N HIS A 303 4.77 -13.33 2.36
CA HIS A 303 5.92 -13.07 3.22
C HIS A 303 6.69 -11.80 2.83
N VAL A 304 6.87 -11.57 1.52
CA VAL A 304 7.47 -10.31 1.05
C VAL A 304 6.54 -9.12 1.31
N LEU A 305 5.22 -9.25 1.14
CA LEU A 305 4.26 -8.19 1.49
C LEU A 305 4.32 -7.85 2.98
N ASN A 306 4.41 -8.86 3.86
CA ASN A 306 4.55 -8.66 5.30
C ASN A 306 5.79 -7.82 5.63
N LEU A 307 6.95 -8.17 5.08
CA LEU A 307 8.18 -7.41 5.29
C LEU A 307 8.11 -5.99 4.73
N ARG A 308 7.47 -5.83 3.58
CA ARG A 308 7.32 -4.52 2.95
C ARG A 308 6.37 -3.60 3.73
N THR A 309 5.22 -4.11 4.16
CA THR A 309 4.29 -3.34 5.00
C THR A 309 4.89 -3.04 6.36
N CYS A 310 5.64 -3.99 6.95
CA CYS A 310 6.41 -3.81 8.19
C CYS A 310 7.39 -2.63 8.06
N LEU A 311 8.23 -2.63 7.01
CA LEU A 311 9.21 -1.56 6.77
C LEU A 311 8.52 -0.22 6.50
N MET A 312 7.51 -0.20 5.64
CA MET A 312 6.83 1.04 5.22
C MET A 312 5.94 1.64 6.33
N SER A 313 5.61 0.85 7.35
CA SER A 313 4.89 1.28 8.56
C SER A 313 5.82 1.61 9.72
N ASP A 314 7.14 1.70 9.48
CA ASP A 314 8.17 1.96 10.50
C ASP A 314 8.14 0.96 11.67
N ARG A 315 7.88 -0.32 11.35
CA ARG A 315 7.79 -1.43 12.34
C ARG A 315 8.90 -2.47 12.17
N TRP A 316 10.06 -2.07 11.61
CA TRP A 316 11.15 -3.01 11.32
C TRP A 316 11.74 -3.69 12.57
N GLU A 317 11.47 -3.15 13.75
CA GLU A 317 11.82 -3.77 15.04
C GLU A 317 11.16 -5.14 15.23
N LEU A 318 10.01 -5.43 14.59
CA LEU A 318 9.41 -6.76 14.60
C LEU A 318 10.35 -7.79 13.97
N VAL A 319 10.97 -7.46 12.84
CA VAL A 319 11.95 -8.33 12.19
C VAL A 319 13.16 -8.54 13.11
N ARG A 320 13.66 -7.48 13.75
CA ARG A 320 14.81 -7.56 14.67
C ARG A 320 14.52 -8.45 15.86
N LYS A 321 13.33 -8.40 16.44
CA LYS A 321 12.93 -9.26 17.56
C LYS A 321 13.00 -10.74 17.20
N HIS A 322 12.58 -11.11 15.98
CA HIS A 322 12.62 -12.50 15.51
C HIS A 322 14.03 -12.97 15.09
N ILE A 323 14.91 -12.05 14.73
CA ILE A 323 16.32 -12.36 14.42
C ILE A 323 17.13 -12.67 15.69
N GLU A 324 16.58 -12.45 16.83
CA GLU A 324 17.09 -12.50 18.18
C GLU A 324 17.68 -11.21 18.73
N PRO A 325 17.39 -10.92 19.98
CA PRO A 325 18.14 -9.93 20.71
C PRO A 325 19.55 -10.46 20.95
N PHE A 326 20.51 -10.07 20.14
CA PHE A 326 21.86 -9.97 20.67
C PHE A 326 21.74 -8.97 21.82
N ASN A 327 21.81 -9.45 23.03
CA ASN A 327 21.75 -8.63 24.22
C ASN A 327 23.03 -7.79 24.23
N TYR A 328 23.01 -6.65 23.52
CA TYR A 328 24.11 -5.67 23.52
C TYR A 328 24.43 -5.16 24.94
N ALA A 329 23.52 -5.39 25.91
CA ALA A 329 23.73 -5.06 27.32
C ALA A 329 24.77 -5.95 28.04
N MET A 330 25.25 -7.04 27.44
CA MET A 330 26.31 -7.87 27.99
C MET A 330 27.68 -7.68 27.33
N ALA A 331 27.84 -6.72 26.42
CA ALA A 331 29.11 -6.44 25.72
C ALA A 331 29.64 -5.03 26.02
N ALA A 332 29.14 -4.36 27.08
CA ALA A 332 29.66 -3.10 27.59
C ALA A 332 30.43 -3.30 28.90
#